data_9a69c2cbbae6cfc528d166264f97a082
#
_entry.id   9a69c2cbbae6cfc528d166264f97a082
#
_cell.length_a   1.000
_cell.length_b   1.000
_cell.length_c   1.000
_cell.angle_alpha   90.00
_cell.angle_beta   90.00
_cell.angle_gamma   90.00
#
_symmetry.space_group_name_H-M   'P 1'
#
loop_
_entity.id
_entity.type
_entity.pdbx_description
1 polymer ?
#
loop_
_entity_poly.entity_id
_entity_poly.type
_entity_poly.pdbx_seq_one_letter_code
_entity_poly.pdbx_strand_id
1 'polypeptide(L)'
;MNDEQKQLLQAAEKAADLAYAPYSKFHVGAAVLTAGGIYIGANIETASTNLGTCAERVALAQALMNGQNEIIGIAVHCVDTPQEDTGSSSEHDCMPCGACRQWMAELAPDAWLITNSSENIYYLDNLLPNAFQLQKNDG
;
A
#
# COMPACT_ATOMS: atom_id res chain seq x y z
N MET A 1 -5.43 5.19 15.63
CA MET A 1 -4.04 4.83 15.25
C MET A 1 -3.07 5.21 16.35
N ASN A 2 -2.09 4.38 16.59
CA ASN A 2 -1.01 4.70 17.51
C ASN A 2 0.06 5.56 16.83
N ASP A 3 1.08 5.97 17.57
CA ASP A 3 2.11 6.87 17.06
C ASP A 3 2.91 6.24 15.92
N GLU A 4 3.21 4.95 16.02
CA GLU A 4 3.95 4.23 14.98
C GLU A 4 3.18 4.20 13.67
N GLN A 5 1.88 3.96 13.75
CA GLN A 5 1.01 3.95 12.57
C GLN A 5 0.90 5.34 11.95
N LYS A 6 0.79 6.37 12.77
CA LYS A 6 0.77 7.75 12.29
C LYS A 6 2.07 8.12 11.58
N GLN A 7 3.21 7.70 12.12
CA GLN A 7 4.51 7.95 11.47
C GLN A 7 4.59 7.23 10.13
N LEU A 8 4.09 6.01 10.05
CA LEU A 8 4.10 5.26 8.80
C LEU A 8 3.21 5.93 7.77
N LEU A 9 2.05 6.42 8.18
CA LEU A 9 1.15 7.14 7.26
C LEU A 9 1.78 8.44 6.77
N GLN A 10 2.53 9.15 7.62
CA GLN A 10 3.28 10.33 7.20
C GLN A 10 4.35 9.99 6.16
N ALA A 11 5.02 8.85 6.32
CA ALA A 11 6.00 8.41 5.33
C ALA A 11 5.34 8.11 3.99
N ALA A 12 4.15 7.51 4.02
CA ALA A 12 3.36 7.28 2.80
C ALA A 12 2.95 8.59 2.14
N GLU A 13 2.54 9.56 2.94
CA GLU A 13 2.17 10.89 2.43
C GLU A 13 3.34 11.54 1.69
N LYS A 14 4.53 11.52 2.27
CA LYS A 14 5.72 12.06 1.61
C LYS A 14 6.09 11.28 0.36
N ALA A 15 5.94 9.96 0.40
CA ALA A 15 6.23 9.12 -0.76
C ALA A 15 5.37 9.49 -1.97
N ALA A 16 4.13 9.92 -1.74
CA ALA A 16 3.24 10.30 -2.82
C ALA A 16 3.80 11.44 -3.70
N ASP A 17 4.70 12.27 -3.15
CA ASP A 17 5.36 13.32 -3.94
C ASP A 17 6.27 12.75 -5.03
N LEU A 18 6.65 11.47 -4.92
CA LEU A 18 7.49 10.80 -5.88
C LEU A 18 6.70 10.09 -6.98
N ALA A 19 5.36 10.12 -6.92
CA ALA A 19 4.51 9.42 -7.88
C ALA A 19 4.74 9.95 -9.31
N TYR A 20 4.80 9.00 -10.25
CA TYR A 20 4.84 9.33 -11.67
C TYR A 20 3.47 9.00 -12.26
N ALA A 21 2.60 10.01 -12.30
CA ALA A 21 1.20 9.83 -12.70
C ALA A 21 0.78 10.89 -13.75
N PRO A 22 1.50 10.95 -14.92
CA PRO A 22 1.22 11.99 -15.91
C PRO A 22 -0.11 11.81 -16.64
N TYR A 23 -0.69 10.62 -16.61
CA TYR A 23 -1.92 10.30 -17.33
C TYR A 23 -3.15 10.54 -16.48
N SER A 24 -3.21 9.88 -15.31
CA SER A 24 -4.38 9.96 -14.43
C SER A 24 -4.36 11.17 -13.51
N LYS A 25 -3.17 11.68 -13.19
CA LYS A 25 -2.97 12.70 -12.16
C LYS A 25 -3.36 12.22 -10.76
N PHE A 26 -3.52 10.91 -10.57
CA PHE A 26 -3.84 10.32 -9.28
C PHE A 26 -2.55 9.86 -8.59
N HIS A 27 -2.22 10.48 -7.47
CA HIS A 27 -0.94 10.29 -6.78
C HIS A 27 -1.15 9.49 -5.51
N VAL A 28 -0.42 8.39 -5.39
CA VAL A 28 -0.49 7.50 -4.23
C VAL A 28 0.90 7.25 -3.69
N GLY A 29 1.03 7.33 -2.38
CA GLY A 29 2.24 6.92 -1.68
C GLY A 29 1.94 5.75 -0.78
N ALA A 30 2.94 4.91 -0.56
CA ALA A 30 2.85 3.80 0.36
C ALA A 30 4.12 3.71 1.19
N ALA A 31 3.99 3.15 2.38
CA ALA A 31 5.13 2.88 3.25
C ALA A 31 4.90 1.53 3.93
N VAL A 32 5.95 0.74 4.02
CA VAL A 32 5.90 -0.54 4.74
C VAL A 32 6.85 -0.49 5.91
N LEU A 33 6.37 -0.98 7.05
CA LEU A 33 7.13 -1.07 8.29
C LEU A 33 7.68 -2.47 8.41
N THR A 34 9.00 -2.56 8.62
CA THR A 34 9.70 -3.83 8.84
C THR A 34 10.57 -3.72 10.08
N ALA A 35 11.13 -4.85 10.52
CA ALA A 35 12.10 -4.83 11.62
C ALA A 35 13.33 -4.01 11.28
N GLY A 36 13.68 -3.90 10.01
CA GLY A 36 14.84 -3.14 9.53
C GLY A 36 14.55 -1.69 9.18
N GLY A 37 13.32 -1.22 9.36
CA GLY A 37 12.95 0.16 9.08
C GLY A 37 11.77 0.31 8.14
N ILE A 38 11.60 1.51 7.64
CA ILE A 38 10.49 1.88 6.76
C ILE A 38 10.99 1.95 5.31
N TYR A 39 10.22 1.35 4.39
CA TYR A 39 10.48 1.41 2.96
C TYR A 39 9.29 2.02 2.26
N ILE A 40 9.54 2.89 1.29
CA ILE A 40 8.47 3.67 0.65
C ILE A 40 8.33 3.32 -0.81
N GLY A 41 7.17 3.67 -1.37
CA GLY A 41 6.89 3.53 -2.79
C GLY A 41 5.82 4.52 -3.20
N ALA A 42 5.74 4.76 -4.50
CA ALA A 42 4.72 5.61 -5.10
C ALA A 42 4.29 4.98 -6.41
N ASN A 43 3.10 5.34 -6.89
CA ASN A 43 2.62 4.75 -8.13
C ASN A 43 3.40 5.25 -9.34
N ILE A 44 3.55 4.38 -10.32
CA ILE A 44 4.27 4.65 -11.56
C ILE A 44 3.37 4.23 -12.71
N GLU A 45 3.03 5.19 -13.58
CA GLU A 45 2.20 4.94 -14.74
C GLU A 45 3.04 4.80 -15.99
N THR A 46 2.50 4.09 -16.97
CA THR A 46 3.07 4.03 -18.32
C THR A 46 1.96 4.27 -19.32
N ALA A 47 2.33 4.63 -20.55
CA ALA A 47 1.35 4.78 -21.64
C ALA A 47 0.61 3.47 -21.90
N SER A 48 1.25 2.33 -21.64
CA SER A 48 0.61 1.02 -21.64
C SER A 48 0.10 0.76 -20.22
N THR A 49 -1.12 1.13 -19.94
CA THR A 49 -1.64 1.25 -18.58
C THR A 49 -1.54 -0.02 -17.75
N ASN A 50 -1.58 -1.19 -18.38
CA ASN A 50 -1.45 -2.46 -17.68
C ASN A 50 -0.01 -2.75 -17.21
N LEU A 51 0.96 -1.97 -17.62
CA LEU A 51 2.37 -2.12 -17.22
C LEU A 51 2.75 -1.18 -16.08
N GLY A 52 1.85 -0.31 -15.66
CA GLY A 52 2.08 0.52 -14.48
C GLY A 52 2.04 -0.29 -13.19
N THR A 53 2.46 0.34 -12.10
CA THR A 53 2.43 -0.34 -10.81
C THR A 53 1.91 0.59 -9.72
N CYS A 54 1.26 -0.01 -8.72
CA CYS A 54 0.72 0.71 -7.58
C CYS A 54 1.81 0.98 -6.55
N ALA A 55 1.61 2.02 -5.74
CA ALA A 55 2.55 2.42 -4.70
C ALA A 55 2.86 1.28 -3.73
N GLU A 56 1.84 0.51 -3.35
CA GLU A 56 2.00 -0.57 -2.38
C GLU A 56 2.97 -1.64 -2.88
N ARG A 57 2.89 -1.99 -4.17
CA ARG A 57 3.79 -2.99 -4.73
C ARG A 57 5.21 -2.46 -4.84
N VAL A 58 5.38 -1.18 -5.13
CA VAL A 58 6.73 -0.56 -5.16
C VAL A 58 7.34 -0.61 -3.76
N ALA A 59 6.57 -0.26 -2.73
CA ALA A 59 7.07 -0.27 -1.35
C ALA A 59 7.42 -1.69 -0.89
N LEU A 60 6.56 -2.66 -1.19
CA LEU A 60 6.82 -4.06 -0.84
C LEU A 60 8.06 -4.60 -1.57
N ALA A 61 8.21 -4.25 -2.86
CA ALA A 61 9.37 -4.66 -3.63
C ALA A 61 10.65 -4.05 -3.05
N GLN A 62 10.60 -2.79 -2.63
CA GLN A 62 11.74 -2.13 -1.99
C GLN A 62 12.17 -2.88 -0.72
N ALA A 63 11.22 -3.19 0.14
CA ALA A 63 11.51 -3.91 1.38
C ALA A 63 12.13 -5.28 1.08
N LEU A 64 11.54 -6.02 0.13
CA LEU A 64 12.01 -7.34 -0.25
C LEU A 64 13.43 -7.28 -0.82
N MET A 65 13.72 -6.28 -1.66
CA MET A 65 15.06 -6.12 -2.26
C MET A 65 16.10 -5.70 -1.22
N ASN A 66 15.67 -5.21 -0.07
CA ASN A 66 16.56 -4.87 1.05
C ASN A 66 16.61 -5.98 2.10
N GLY A 67 16.13 -7.18 1.76
CA GLY A 67 16.23 -8.35 2.62
C GLY A 67 15.18 -8.44 3.72
N GLN A 68 14.17 -7.58 3.69
CA GLN A 68 13.13 -7.54 4.70
C GLN A 68 11.94 -8.40 4.26
N ASN A 69 11.75 -9.52 4.92
CA ASN A 69 10.65 -10.45 4.61
C ASN A 69 9.59 -10.54 5.72
N GLU A 70 9.75 -9.76 6.79
CA GLU A 70 8.74 -9.66 7.84
C GLU A 70 8.14 -8.25 7.81
N ILE A 71 6.99 -8.13 7.16
CA ILE A 71 6.29 -6.87 7.05
C ILE A 71 5.32 -6.76 8.21
N ILE A 72 5.48 -5.73 9.02
CA ILE A 72 4.70 -5.51 10.23
C ILE A 72 3.42 -4.73 9.92
N GLY A 73 3.55 -3.72 9.06
CA GLY A 73 2.42 -2.85 8.71
C GLY A 73 2.62 -2.16 7.39
N ILE A 74 1.51 -1.71 6.82
CA ILE A 74 1.47 -1.03 5.53
C ILE A 74 0.58 0.20 5.66
N ALA A 75 1.06 1.34 5.17
CA ALA A 75 0.27 2.57 5.09
C ALA A 75 0.15 3.00 3.64
N VAL A 76 -1.04 3.47 3.27
CA VAL A 76 -1.33 3.97 1.92
C VAL A 76 -1.92 5.36 2.02
N HIS A 77 -1.38 6.30 1.27
CA HIS A 77 -1.88 7.67 1.23
C HIS A 77 -2.24 8.05 -0.20
N CYS A 78 -3.51 8.35 -0.42
CA CYS A 78 -4.04 8.80 -1.70
C CYS A 78 -4.26 10.30 -1.63
N VAL A 79 -3.44 11.08 -2.33
CA VAL A 79 -3.45 12.54 -2.27
C VAL A 79 -4.78 13.09 -2.80
N ASP A 80 -5.30 12.48 -3.84
CA ASP A 80 -6.46 12.98 -4.57
C ASP A 80 -7.79 12.41 -4.05
N THR A 81 -7.78 11.87 -2.82
CA THR A 81 -8.99 11.37 -2.17
C THR A 81 -9.96 12.52 -1.89
N PRO A 82 -11.26 12.38 -2.20
CA PRO A 82 -12.24 13.41 -1.92
C PRO A 82 -12.28 13.78 -0.43
N GLN A 83 -12.50 15.07 -0.15
CA GLN A 83 -12.61 15.56 1.22
C GLN A 83 -14.01 15.26 1.77
N GLU A 84 -14.10 15.15 3.09
CA GLU A 84 -15.35 14.81 3.77
C GLU A 84 -16.47 15.82 3.48
N ASP A 85 -16.13 17.08 3.35
CA ASP A 85 -17.11 18.16 3.14
C ASP A 85 -17.75 18.12 1.75
N THR A 86 -17.21 17.34 0.82
CA THR A 86 -17.83 17.15 -0.49
C THR A 86 -19.00 16.15 -0.45
N GLY A 87 -19.14 15.40 0.64
CA GLY A 87 -20.16 14.36 0.77
C GLY A 87 -19.88 13.11 -0.04
N SER A 88 -18.75 13.03 -0.74
CA SER A 88 -18.39 11.90 -1.60
C SER A 88 -17.27 11.03 -1.05
N SER A 89 -16.63 11.39 0.09
CA SER A 89 -15.54 10.58 0.62
C SER A 89 -16.05 9.29 1.25
N SER A 90 -15.26 8.24 1.10
CA SER A 90 -15.55 6.91 1.60
C SER A 90 -14.27 6.26 2.09
N GLU A 91 -14.39 5.34 3.06
CA GLU A 91 -13.25 4.56 3.50
C GLU A 91 -12.61 3.76 2.36
N HIS A 92 -13.38 3.51 1.29
CA HIS A 92 -12.89 2.74 0.14
C HIS A 92 -12.11 3.58 -0.87
N ASP A 93 -12.05 4.89 -0.71
CA ASP A 93 -11.39 5.78 -1.67
C ASP A 93 -9.89 5.50 -1.80
N CYS A 94 -9.28 4.95 -0.76
CA CYS A 94 -7.84 4.67 -0.75
C CYS A 94 -7.55 3.23 -0.33
N MET A 95 -8.33 2.28 -0.85
CA MET A 95 -8.08 0.87 -0.61
C MET A 95 -7.13 0.29 -1.63
N PRO A 96 -6.26 -0.65 -1.24
CA PRO A 96 -5.40 -1.32 -2.21
C PRO A 96 -6.23 -2.13 -3.20
N CYS A 97 -5.80 -2.12 -4.46
CA CYS A 97 -6.47 -2.89 -5.51
C CYS A 97 -6.26 -4.40 -5.31
N GLY A 98 -6.97 -5.20 -6.12
CA GLY A 98 -6.89 -6.65 -5.99
C GLY A 98 -5.48 -7.21 -6.21
N ALA A 99 -4.74 -6.66 -7.17
CA ALA A 99 -3.37 -7.09 -7.43
C ALA A 99 -2.47 -6.81 -6.22
N CYS A 100 -2.62 -5.64 -5.60
CA CYS A 100 -1.86 -5.30 -4.39
C CYS A 100 -2.22 -6.22 -3.23
N ARG A 101 -3.49 -6.55 -3.08
CA ARG A 101 -3.94 -7.46 -2.02
C ARG A 101 -3.34 -8.85 -2.19
N GLN A 102 -3.20 -9.33 -3.43
CA GLN A 102 -2.56 -10.61 -3.69
C GLN A 102 -1.08 -10.58 -3.28
N TRP A 103 -0.36 -9.50 -3.61
CA TRP A 103 1.02 -9.31 -3.16
C TRP A 103 1.11 -9.30 -1.64
N MET A 104 0.21 -8.57 -0.99
CA MET A 104 0.19 -8.46 0.47
C MET A 104 -0.13 -9.80 1.12
N ALA A 105 -1.06 -10.56 0.56
CA ALA A 105 -1.42 -11.87 1.10
C ALA A 105 -0.25 -12.83 1.09
N GLU A 106 0.64 -12.73 0.11
CA GLU A 106 1.82 -13.58 0.04
C GLU A 106 3.00 -13.03 0.86
N LEU A 107 3.27 -11.74 0.71
CA LEU A 107 4.49 -11.13 1.27
C LEU A 107 4.29 -10.56 2.67
N ALA A 108 3.08 -10.23 3.04
CA ALA A 108 2.78 -9.54 4.29
C ALA A 108 1.46 -10.04 4.92
N PRO A 109 1.30 -11.37 5.09
CA PRO A 109 0.01 -11.93 5.51
C PRO A 109 -0.44 -11.46 6.89
N ASP A 110 0.49 -11.11 7.76
CA ASP A 110 0.19 -10.72 9.15
C ASP A 110 0.23 -9.22 9.38
N ALA A 111 0.45 -8.43 8.32
CA ALA A 111 0.57 -6.99 8.46
C ALA A 111 -0.80 -6.34 8.67
N TRP A 112 -0.81 -5.28 9.47
CA TRP A 112 -1.96 -4.39 9.51
C TRP A 112 -1.84 -3.37 8.35
N LEU A 113 -2.98 -2.87 7.90
CA LEU A 113 -3.03 -1.88 6.83
C LEU A 113 -3.84 -0.68 7.29
N ILE A 114 -3.31 0.50 7.04
CA ILE A 114 -3.97 1.77 7.33
C ILE A 114 -3.94 2.66 6.09
N THR A 115 -4.92 3.55 5.99
CA THR A 115 -5.03 4.50 4.88
C THR A 115 -5.43 5.87 5.41
N ASN A 116 -5.33 6.88 4.55
CA ASN A 116 -5.79 8.23 4.91
C ASN A 116 -7.29 8.43 4.66
N SER A 117 -8.00 7.44 4.14
CA SER A 117 -9.45 7.55 3.91
C SER A 117 -10.29 6.94 5.02
N SER A 118 -9.66 6.34 6.03
CA SER A 118 -10.38 5.67 7.12
C SER A 118 -9.53 5.67 8.38
N GLU A 119 -10.19 5.64 9.54
CA GLU A 119 -9.51 5.45 10.82
C GLU A 119 -9.43 3.96 11.21
N ASN A 120 -10.03 3.09 10.42
CA ASN A 120 -10.01 1.66 10.69
C ASN A 120 -8.65 1.05 10.37
N ILE A 121 -8.36 -0.04 11.07
CA ILE A 121 -7.17 -0.86 10.80
C ILE A 121 -7.67 -2.14 10.13
N TYR A 122 -7.04 -2.48 9.00
CA TYR A 122 -7.45 -3.62 8.19
C TYR A 122 -6.41 -4.71 8.23
N TYR A 123 -6.85 -5.95 8.05
CA TYR A 123 -5.99 -7.14 7.98
C TYR A 123 -6.29 -7.91 6.71
N LEU A 124 -5.30 -8.63 6.21
CA LEU A 124 -5.41 -9.32 4.92
C LEU A 124 -6.49 -10.38 4.88
N ASP A 125 -6.79 -11.03 6.00
CA ASP A 125 -7.88 -12.01 6.07
C ASP A 125 -9.23 -11.39 5.69
N ASN A 126 -9.41 -10.11 5.99
CA ASN A 126 -10.64 -9.40 5.64
C ASN A 126 -10.57 -8.78 4.25
N LEU A 127 -9.36 -8.39 3.80
CA LEU A 127 -9.19 -7.71 2.52
C LEU A 127 -9.15 -8.70 1.35
N LEU A 128 -8.67 -9.92 1.59
CA LEU A 128 -8.58 -10.95 0.55
C LEU A 128 -8.81 -12.32 1.18
N PRO A 129 -10.06 -12.64 1.54
CA PRO A 129 -10.38 -13.96 2.08
C PRO A 129 -10.18 -15.03 1.01
N ASN A 130 -9.69 -16.20 1.43
CA ASN A 130 -9.45 -17.33 0.54
C ASN A 130 -8.52 -16.98 -0.62
N ALA A 131 -7.42 -16.28 -0.32
CA ALA A 131 -6.47 -15.83 -1.32
C ALA A 131 -5.89 -17.03 -2.09
N PHE A 132 -5.62 -16.80 -3.38
CA PHE A 132 -4.95 -17.80 -4.21
C PHE A 132 -3.55 -18.10 -3.66
N GLN A 133 -3.20 -19.36 -3.62
CA GLN A 133 -1.87 -19.82 -3.18
C GLN A 133 -1.34 -20.88 -4.12
N LEU A 134 -0.04 -20.83 -4.35
CA LEU A 134 0.69 -21.89 -5.02
C LEU A 134 1.65 -22.52 -4.02
N GLN A 135 1.81 -23.84 -4.11
CA GLN A 135 2.77 -24.52 -3.25
C GLN A 135 4.18 -24.11 -3.63
N LYS A 136 4.95 -23.64 -2.63
CA LYS A 136 6.33 -23.22 -2.85
C LYS A 136 7.24 -24.45 -2.90
N ASN A 137 8.24 -24.38 -3.77
CA ASN A 137 9.28 -25.41 -3.79
C ASN A 137 10.26 -25.17 -2.65
N ASP A 138 10.77 -26.26 -2.06
CA ASP A 138 11.69 -26.19 -0.94
C ASP A 138 13.15 -26.01 -1.38
N GLY A 139 13.38 -25.88 -2.66
CA GLY A 139 14.74 -25.78 -3.20
C GLY A 139 15.39 -24.41 -3.18
#